data_f541630bc6e7ee8e12917134fab2523b
#
_entry.id   f541630bc6e7ee8e12917134fab2523b
#
_cell.length_a   1.000
_cell.length_b   1.000
_cell.length_c   1.000
_cell.angle_alpha   90.00
_cell.angle_beta   90.00
_cell.angle_gamma   90.00
#
_symmetry.space_group_name_H-M   'P 1'
#
loop_
_entity.id
_entity.type
_entity.pdbx_description
1 polymer ?
#
loop_
_entity_poly.entity_id
_entity_poly.type
_entity_poly.pdbx_seq_one_letter_code
_entity_poly.pdbx_strand_id
1 'polypeptide(L)'
;MSDPERPSRRSGGVSSDLLIAIGLSATLVIFLAAEDLLSGADNLLETACAVGAFCCLIPRRADPQLSAIAAAILFAASAALGSLATIPSELGGLIAVPAFLLAYSLGTQADQRRSVIALLLLTAGFQIANGRTTVNPIFLALTIGPWAVGLVVRSGRA
;
A
#
# COMPACT_ATOMS: atom_id res chain seq x y z
N MET A 1 -46.49 6.59 12.29
CA MET A 1 -45.34 7.49 12.15
C MET A 1 -44.21 6.64 11.57
N SER A 2 -44.06 6.65 10.24
CA SER A 2 -43.12 5.81 9.52
C SER A 2 -41.77 6.49 9.48
N ASP A 3 -40.76 5.80 10.01
CA ASP A 3 -39.36 6.24 10.01
C ASP A 3 -38.83 6.33 8.56
N PRO A 4 -38.30 7.46 8.10
CA PRO A 4 -37.73 7.54 6.75
C PRO A 4 -36.44 6.73 6.68
N GLU A 5 -36.43 5.70 5.86
CA GLU A 5 -35.28 4.88 5.46
C GLU A 5 -34.08 5.77 5.10
N ARG A 6 -33.03 5.72 5.91
CA ARG A 6 -31.75 6.35 5.57
C ARG A 6 -31.11 5.59 4.41
N PRO A 7 -30.87 6.23 3.28
CA PRO A 7 -30.21 5.57 2.16
C PRO A 7 -28.79 5.14 2.55
N SER A 8 -28.49 3.87 2.34
CA SER A 8 -27.18 3.27 2.62
C SER A 8 -26.11 3.82 1.66
N ARG A 9 -25.41 4.87 2.08
CA ARG A 9 -24.33 5.55 1.34
C ARG A 9 -22.98 4.78 1.35
N ARG A 10 -22.96 3.47 1.60
CA ARG A 10 -21.70 2.72 1.81
C ARG A 10 -21.08 2.00 0.61
N SER A 11 -21.72 1.95 -0.56
CA SER A 11 -21.22 1.12 -1.67
C SER A 11 -20.16 1.78 -2.58
N GLY A 12 -20.06 3.11 -2.60
CA GLY A 12 -19.15 3.80 -3.54
C GLY A 12 -17.66 3.75 -3.19
N GLY A 13 -17.31 3.46 -1.93
CA GLY A 13 -15.92 3.51 -1.48
C GLY A 13 -15.11 2.25 -1.80
N VAL A 14 -15.73 1.09 -1.68
CA VAL A 14 -15.06 -0.21 -1.93
C VAL A 14 -14.77 -0.39 -3.42
N SER A 15 -15.65 0.08 -4.29
CA SER A 15 -15.47 -0.04 -5.73
C SER A 15 -14.27 0.78 -6.25
N SER A 16 -14.02 1.97 -5.70
CA SER A 16 -12.87 2.78 -6.12
C SER A 16 -11.53 2.19 -5.68
N ASP A 17 -11.44 1.65 -4.47
CA ASP A 17 -10.23 1.01 -3.97
C ASP A 17 -9.92 -0.30 -4.72
N LEU A 18 -10.97 -1.04 -5.09
CA LEU A 18 -10.85 -2.21 -5.94
C LEU A 18 -10.36 -1.86 -7.35
N LEU A 19 -10.90 -0.80 -7.96
CA LEU A 19 -10.45 -0.34 -9.27
C LEU A 19 -8.99 0.13 -9.25
N ILE A 20 -8.56 0.82 -8.20
CA ILE A 20 -7.16 1.23 -8.01
C ILE A 20 -6.27 -0.02 -7.89
N ALA A 21 -6.63 -0.98 -7.06
CA ALA A 21 -5.85 -2.21 -6.87
C ALA A 21 -5.74 -3.01 -8.18
N ILE A 22 -6.83 -3.19 -8.91
CA ILE A 22 -6.85 -3.88 -10.21
C ILE A 22 -6.00 -3.11 -11.23
N GLY A 23 -6.17 -1.79 -11.33
CA GLY A 23 -5.43 -0.94 -12.27
C GLY A 23 -3.92 -1.00 -12.03
N LEU A 24 -3.48 -0.87 -10.78
CA LEU A 24 -2.06 -0.97 -10.42
C LEU A 24 -1.51 -2.37 -10.70
N SER A 25 -2.25 -3.43 -10.34
CA SER A 25 -1.85 -4.81 -10.59
C SER A 25 -1.74 -5.11 -12.07
N ALA A 26 -2.72 -4.70 -12.87
CA ALA A 26 -2.72 -4.89 -14.32
C ALA A 26 -1.55 -4.14 -14.98
N THR A 27 -1.31 -2.89 -14.59
CA THR A 27 -0.20 -2.10 -15.12
C THR A 27 1.15 -2.76 -14.82
N LEU A 28 1.34 -3.24 -13.59
CA LEU A 28 2.57 -3.94 -13.22
C LEU A 28 2.77 -5.22 -14.04
N VAL A 29 1.75 -6.08 -14.11
CA VAL A 29 1.84 -7.37 -14.83
C VAL A 29 2.06 -7.16 -16.33
N ILE A 30 1.35 -6.22 -16.95
CA ILE A 30 1.51 -5.92 -18.38
C ILE A 30 2.93 -5.41 -18.66
N PHE A 31 3.47 -4.52 -17.82
CA PHE A 31 4.81 -4.01 -18.00
C PHE A 31 5.86 -5.11 -17.85
N LEU A 32 5.79 -5.93 -16.80
CA LEU A 32 6.72 -7.02 -16.58
C LEU A 32 6.65 -8.09 -17.69
N ALA A 33 5.45 -8.33 -18.23
CA ALA A 33 5.27 -9.23 -19.37
C ALA A 33 5.88 -8.65 -20.65
N ALA A 34 5.76 -7.34 -20.87
CA ALA A 34 6.34 -6.67 -22.05
C ALA A 34 7.87 -6.68 -22.04
N GLU A 35 8.48 -6.62 -20.86
CA GLU A 35 9.94 -6.66 -20.66
C GLU A 35 10.49 -8.10 -20.52
N ASP A 36 9.64 -9.13 -20.69
CA ASP A 36 9.99 -10.56 -20.50
C ASP A 36 10.56 -10.90 -19.11
N LEU A 37 10.24 -10.07 -18.11
CA LEU A 37 10.70 -10.19 -16.72
C LEU A 37 9.88 -11.19 -15.90
N LEU A 38 8.81 -11.76 -16.45
CA LEU A 38 7.99 -12.80 -15.79
C LEU A 38 8.58 -14.21 -15.95
N SER A 39 9.69 -14.35 -16.69
CA SER A 39 10.38 -15.62 -16.89
C SER A 39 11.17 -15.98 -15.61
N GLY A 40 10.65 -16.96 -14.86
CA GLY A 40 11.29 -17.51 -13.66
C GLY A 40 10.37 -17.54 -12.44
N ALA A 41 10.53 -18.57 -11.61
CA ALA A 41 9.69 -18.76 -10.42
C ALA A 41 9.87 -17.63 -9.40
N ASP A 42 11.08 -17.12 -9.26
CA ASP A 42 11.41 -16.06 -8.30
C ASP A 42 10.75 -14.74 -8.70
N ASN A 43 10.78 -14.38 -9.99
CA ASN A 43 10.13 -13.17 -10.51
C ASN A 43 8.60 -13.24 -10.42
N LEU A 44 8.02 -14.43 -10.63
CA LEU A 44 6.57 -14.64 -10.44
C LEU A 44 6.17 -14.47 -9.00
N LEU A 45 6.96 -14.98 -8.06
CA LEU A 45 6.67 -14.88 -6.63
C LEU A 45 6.81 -13.44 -6.13
N GLU A 46 7.82 -12.72 -6.58
CA GLU A 46 8.02 -11.29 -6.32
C GLU A 46 6.85 -10.46 -6.86
N THR A 47 6.42 -10.72 -8.10
CA THR A 47 5.25 -10.08 -8.70
C THR A 47 3.99 -10.37 -7.92
N ALA A 48 3.80 -11.62 -7.45
CA ALA A 48 2.67 -12.00 -6.61
C ALA A 48 2.65 -11.24 -5.27
N CYS A 49 3.81 -11.02 -4.64
CA CYS A 49 3.91 -10.21 -3.43
C CYS A 49 3.53 -8.74 -3.69
N ALA A 50 3.98 -8.15 -4.80
CA ALA A 50 3.64 -6.79 -5.17
C ALA A 50 2.14 -6.63 -5.47
N VAL A 51 1.55 -7.55 -6.22
CA VAL A 51 0.10 -7.59 -6.47
C VAL A 51 -0.68 -7.77 -5.16
N GLY A 52 -0.20 -8.63 -4.26
CA GLY A 52 -0.76 -8.79 -2.92
C GLY A 52 -0.76 -7.49 -2.12
N ALA A 53 0.32 -6.71 -2.18
CA ALA A 53 0.40 -5.40 -1.54
C ALA A 53 -0.63 -4.40 -2.14
N PHE A 54 -0.89 -4.44 -3.45
CA PHE A 54 -1.97 -3.66 -4.05
C PHE A 54 -3.36 -4.12 -3.57
N CYS A 55 -3.57 -5.43 -3.42
CA CYS A 55 -4.81 -5.98 -2.87
C CYS A 55 -5.08 -5.54 -1.43
N CYS A 56 -4.03 -5.23 -0.64
CA CYS A 56 -4.18 -4.67 0.71
C CYS A 56 -4.85 -3.28 0.72
N LEU A 57 -4.97 -2.60 -0.42
CA LEU A 57 -5.73 -1.35 -0.53
C LEU A 57 -7.24 -1.56 -0.40
N ILE A 58 -7.76 -2.74 -0.72
CA ILE A 58 -9.21 -3.02 -0.71
C ILE A 58 -9.79 -2.88 0.70
N PRO A 59 -9.27 -3.57 1.73
CA PRO A 59 -9.77 -3.48 3.09
C PRO A 59 -9.32 -2.24 3.88
N ARG A 60 -8.47 -1.36 3.31
CA ARG A 60 -7.87 -0.22 4.04
C ARG A 60 -8.86 0.71 4.73
N ARG A 61 -10.11 0.78 4.24
CA ARG A 61 -11.15 1.62 4.84
C ARG A 61 -11.84 0.96 6.02
N ALA A 62 -11.87 -0.37 6.02
CA ALA A 62 -12.45 -1.14 7.13
C ALA A 62 -11.43 -1.33 8.25
N ASP A 63 -10.21 -1.75 7.89
CA ASP A 63 -9.10 -1.94 8.83
C ASP A 63 -7.77 -1.47 8.21
N PRO A 64 -7.42 -0.18 8.37
CA PRO A 64 -6.20 0.37 7.82
C PRO A 64 -4.94 -0.20 8.48
N GLN A 65 -5.05 -0.69 9.72
CA GLN A 65 -3.90 -1.25 10.45
C GLN A 65 -3.55 -2.63 9.90
N LEU A 66 -4.54 -3.51 9.78
CA LEU A 66 -4.35 -4.84 9.22
C LEU A 66 -3.82 -4.74 7.78
N SER A 67 -4.39 -3.84 6.98
CA SER A 67 -3.95 -3.59 5.61
C SER A 67 -2.49 -3.14 5.52
N ALA A 68 -2.06 -2.23 6.40
CA ALA A 68 -0.69 -1.74 6.42
C ALA A 68 0.30 -2.82 6.90
N ILE A 69 -0.06 -3.61 7.92
CA ILE A 69 0.77 -4.70 8.41
C ILE A 69 0.90 -5.80 7.35
N ALA A 70 -0.20 -6.18 6.68
CA ALA A 70 -0.17 -7.16 5.61
C ALA A 70 0.71 -6.70 4.44
N ALA A 71 0.60 -5.44 4.03
CA ALA A 71 1.47 -4.87 3.00
C ALA A 71 2.94 -4.85 3.44
N ALA A 72 3.23 -4.52 4.69
CA ALA A 72 4.60 -4.55 5.23
C ALA A 72 5.21 -5.96 5.17
N ILE A 73 4.43 -6.99 5.51
CA ILE A 73 4.86 -8.39 5.43
C ILE A 73 5.13 -8.78 3.97
N LEU A 74 4.27 -8.40 3.04
CA LEU A 74 4.44 -8.68 1.61
C LEU A 74 5.67 -7.97 1.03
N PHE A 75 5.93 -6.73 1.40
CA PHE A 75 7.15 -6.02 1.03
C PHE A 75 8.41 -6.70 1.60
N ALA A 76 8.38 -7.12 2.86
CA ALA A 76 9.49 -7.84 3.46
C ALA A 76 9.70 -9.23 2.82
N ALA A 77 8.62 -9.92 2.48
CA ALA A 77 8.69 -11.21 1.79
C ALA A 77 9.27 -11.07 0.37
N SER A 78 8.88 -10.04 -0.38
CA SER A 78 9.46 -9.79 -1.71
C SER A 78 10.97 -9.57 -1.65
N ALA A 79 11.46 -8.89 -0.60
CA ALA A 79 12.89 -8.69 -0.39
C ALA A 79 13.65 -9.99 -0.05
N ALA A 80 12.99 -10.92 0.63
CA ALA A 80 13.59 -12.22 0.99
C ALA A 80 13.68 -13.18 -0.20
N LEU A 81 12.83 -12.99 -1.22
CA LEU A 81 12.74 -13.85 -2.41
C LEU A 81 13.67 -13.39 -3.55
N GLY A 82 14.03 -12.15 -3.56
CA GLY A 82 14.87 -11.52 -4.58
C GLY A 82 14.74 -10.01 -4.41
N SER A 83 15.75 -9.24 -4.60
CA SER A 83 15.60 -7.80 -4.42
C SER A 83 14.66 -7.24 -5.49
N LEU A 84 13.73 -6.36 -5.11
CA LEU A 84 13.00 -5.46 -6.05
C LEU A 84 13.97 -4.64 -6.95
N ALA A 85 15.26 -4.89 -6.81
CA ALA A 85 16.32 -4.33 -7.66
C ALA A 85 16.21 -4.79 -9.13
N THR A 86 15.46 -5.85 -9.41
CA THR A 86 15.15 -6.27 -10.78
C THR A 86 14.01 -5.48 -11.40
N ILE A 87 13.19 -4.78 -10.57
CA ILE A 87 12.14 -3.91 -11.09
C ILE A 87 12.78 -2.60 -11.56
N PRO A 88 12.58 -2.22 -12.83
CA PRO A 88 13.09 -0.97 -13.38
C PRO A 88 12.71 0.23 -12.51
N SER A 89 13.61 1.20 -12.40
CA SER A 89 13.41 2.40 -11.55
C SER A 89 12.14 3.17 -11.90
N GLU A 90 11.68 3.07 -13.15
CA GLU A 90 10.42 3.66 -13.63
C GLU A 90 9.19 3.11 -12.90
N LEU A 91 9.23 1.85 -12.48
CA LEU A 91 8.14 1.21 -11.72
C LEU A 91 8.23 1.41 -10.21
N GLY A 92 9.34 1.92 -9.72
CA GLY A 92 9.51 2.21 -8.27
C GLY A 92 8.41 3.13 -7.73
N GLY A 93 7.96 4.09 -8.54
CA GLY A 93 6.82 4.95 -8.23
C GLY A 93 5.49 4.20 -8.09
N LEU A 94 5.25 3.19 -8.94
CA LEU A 94 4.03 2.39 -8.89
C LEU A 94 3.94 1.58 -7.59
N ILE A 95 5.07 1.00 -7.16
CA ILE A 95 5.17 0.22 -5.91
C ILE A 95 5.03 1.12 -4.67
N ALA A 96 5.41 2.38 -4.76
CA ALA A 96 5.24 3.34 -3.67
C ALA A 96 3.77 3.74 -3.43
N VAL A 97 2.90 3.64 -4.44
CA VAL A 97 1.48 4.05 -4.34
C VAL A 97 0.74 3.35 -3.20
N PRO A 98 0.79 2.01 -3.02
CA PRO A 98 0.12 1.36 -1.90
C PRO A 98 0.67 1.82 -0.55
N ALA A 99 1.98 2.02 -0.41
CA ALA A 99 2.57 2.52 0.83
C ALA A 99 2.06 3.93 1.17
N PHE A 100 1.99 4.82 0.18
CA PHE A 100 1.44 6.17 0.29
C PHE A 100 -0.03 6.16 0.73
N LEU A 101 -0.88 5.38 0.05
CA LEU A 101 -2.31 5.33 0.31
C LEU A 101 -2.64 4.67 1.67
N LEU A 102 -1.88 3.65 2.05
CA LEU A 102 -2.01 3.00 3.37
C LEU A 102 -1.57 3.93 4.49
N ALA A 103 -0.44 4.64 4.33
CA ALA A 103 0.03 5.62 5.30
C ALA A 103 -1.00 6.74 5.52
N TYR A 104 -1.58 7.29 4.44
CA TYR A 104 -2.66 8.27 4.53
C TYR A 104 -3.88 7.72 5.28
N SER A 105 -4.30 6.48 4.98
CA SER A 105 -5.45 5.84 5.65
C SER A 105 -5.21 5.63 7.14
N LEU A 106 -3.98 5.28 7.54
CA LEU A 106 -3.58 5.18 8.95
C LEU A 106 -3.73 6.52 9.67
N GLY A 107 -3.35 7.63 9.03
CA GLY A 107 -3.49 8.97 9.60
C GLY A 107 -4.94 9.38 9.79
N THR A 108 -5.83 9.04 8.85
CA THR A 108 -7.23 9.50 8.86
C THR A 108 -8.15 8.66 9.75
N GLN A 109 -7.89 7.38 9.94
CA GLN A 109 -8.87 6.43 10.48
C GLN A 109 -8.40 5.67 11.73
N ALA A 110 -7.10 5.40 11.86
CA ALA A 110 -6.59 4.56 12.93
C ALA A 110 -6.45 5.29 14.27
N ASP A 111 -6.50 4.53 15.36
CA ASP A 111 -6.05 5.01 16.67
C ASP A 111 -4.58 5.42 16.59
N GLN A 112 -4.25 6.60 17.15
CA GLN A 112 -2.95 7.23 16.95
C GLN A 112 -1.76 6.32 17.33
N ARG A 113 -1.88 5.62 18.48
CA ARG A 113 -0.81 4.74 18.97
C ARG A 113 -0.57 3.55 18.06
N ARG A 114 -1.65 2.90 17.62
CA ARG A 114 -1.60 1.76 16.71
C ARG A 114 -1.22 2.19 15.29
N SER A 115 -1.62 3.39 14.88
CA SER A 115 -1.27 3.99 13.60
C SER A 115 0.24 4.18 13.47
N VAL A 116 0.91 4.67 14.53
CA VAL A 116 2.38 4.85 14.53
C VAL A 116 3.10 3.51 14.38
N ILE A 117 2.67 2.48 15.12
CA ILE A 117 3.28 1.15 15.03
C ILE A 117 3.11 0.56 13.62
N ALA A 118 1.90 0.63 13.06
CA ALA A 118 1.64 0.14 11.71
C ALA A 118 2.41 0.93 10.64
N LEU A 119 2.56 2.25 10.83
CA LEU A 119 3.38 3.10 9.96
C LEU A 119 4.86 2.72 10.00
N LEU A 120 5.41 2.47 11.18
CA LEU A 120 6.81 2.03 11.33
C LEU A 120 7.05 0.69 10.65
N LEU A 121 6.13 -0.27 10.82
CA LEU A 121 6.21 -1.57 10.14
C LEU A 121 6.11 -1.42 8.61
N LEU A 122 5.16 -0.62 8.12
CA LEU A 122 5.00 -0.35 6.70
C LEU A 122 6.26 0.30 6.10
N THR A 123 6.80 1.30 6.79
CA THR A 123 8.02 1.99 6.36
C THR A 123 9.21 1.04 6.35
N ALA A 124 9.38 0.23 7.39
CA ALA A 124 10.45 -0.75 7.47
C ALA A 124 10.33 -1.81 6.35
N GLY A 125 9.14 -2.39 6.14
CA GLY A 125 8.90 -3.35 5.05
C GLY A 125 9.20 -2.74 3.68
N PHE A 126 8.77 -1.52 3.44
CA PHE A 126 9.01 -0.81 2.18
C PHE A 126 10.50 -0.47 1.96
N GLN A 127 11.22 -0.09 3.02
CA GLN A 127 12.68 0.14 2.98
C GLN A 127 13.43 -1.16 2.65
N ILE A 128 13.07 -2.26 3.31
CA ILE A 128 13.68 -3.57 3.10
C ILE A 128 13.44 -4.04 1.66
N ALA A 129 12.22 -3.90 1.15
CA ALA A 129 11.86 -4.28 -0.21
C ALA A 129 12.73 -3.57 -1.28
N ASN A 130 13.11 -2.34 -1.03
CA ASN A 130 13.99 -1.60 -1.95
C ASN A 130 15.47 -1.95 -1.81
N GLY A 131 15.84 -3.02 -1.11
CA GLY A 131 17.21 -3.54 -1.00
C GLY A 131 18.21 -2.59 -0.35
N ARG A 132 17.76 -1.56 0.37
CA ARG A 132 18.63 -0.53 0.95
C ARG A 132 18.83 -0.79 2.43
N THR A 133 20.06 -1.04 2.81
CA THR A 133 20.52 -1.15 4.21
C THR A 133 20.58 0.21 4.90
N THR A 134 20.56 1.30 4.15
CA THR A 134 20.58 2.68 4.68
C THR A 134 19.19 3.30 4.57
N VAL A 135 18.77 4.00 5.62
CA VAL A 135 17.48 4.71 5.64
C VAL A 135 17.46 5.78 4.55
N ASN A 136 16.54 5.63 3.58
CA ASN A 136 16.38 6.60 2.51
C ASN A 136 15.37 7.68 2.95
N PRO A 137 15.75 8.95 3.03
CA PRO A 137 14.86 10.03 3.47
C PRO A 137 13.66 10.24 2.54
N ILE A 138 13.79 9.90 1.25
CA ILE A 138 12.67 9.98 0.30
C ILE A 138 11.58 8.99 0.68
N PHE A 139 11.92 7.75 1.06
CA PHE A 139 10.93 6.74 1.47
C PHE A 139 10.28 7.07 2.82
N LEU A 140 11.04 7.70 3.73
CA LEU A 140 10.45 8.26 4.95
C LEU A 140 9.44 9.35 4.62
N ALA A 141 9.78 10.26 3.71
CA ALA A 141 8.86 11.32 3.29
C ALA A 141 7.61 10.76 2.62
N LEU A 142 7.73 9.70 1.82
CA LEU A 142 6.61 9.04 1.13
C LEU A 142 5.64 8.31 2.08
N THR A 143 6.07 7.95 3.27
CA THR A 143 5.21 7.30 4.27
C THR A 143 4.77 8.26 5.38
N ILE A 144 5.68 9.05 5.94
CA ILE A 144 5.38 9.98 7.03
C ILE A 144 4.55 11.18 6.52
N GLY A 145 4.84 11.69 5.33
CA GLY A 145 4.12 12.83 4.73
C GLY A 145 2.62 12.57 4.60
N PRO A 146 2.18 11.54 3.88
CA PRO A 146 0.78 11.19 3.74
C PRO A 146 0.09 10.90 5.08
N TRP A 147 0.78 10.23 6.00
CA TRP A 147 0.27 9.99 7.34
C TRP A 147 0.00 11.29 8.10
N ALA A 148 0.95 12.24 8.08
CA ALA A 148 0.79 13.54 8.70
C ALA A 148 -0.36 14.34 8.08
N VAL A 149 -0.50 14.33 6.76
CA VAL A 149 -1.65 14.92 6.06
C VAL A 149 -2.95 14.26 6.52
N GLY A 150 -2.98 12.93 6.65
CA GLY A 150 -4.13 12.19 7.19
C GLY A 150 -4.52 12.64 8.60
N LEU A 151 -3.55 12.87 9.49
CA LEU A 151 -3.79 13.40 10.83
C LEU A 151 -4.39 14.80 10.81
N VAL A 152 -3.87 15.69 9.95
CA VAL A 152 -4.42 17.06 9.79
C VAL A 152 -5.85 17.01 9.30
N VAL A 153 -6.15 16.19 8.30
CA VAL A 153 -7.52 16.01 7.78
C VAL A 153 -8.46 15.48 8.86
N ARG A 154 -7.99 14.56 9.70
CA ARG A 154 -8.76 14.05 10.83
C ARG A 154 -9.04 15.14 11.87
N SER A 155 -8.04 15.94 12.27
CA SER A 155 -8.19 17.01 13.26
C SER A 155 -9.12 18.12 12.78
N GLY A 156 -9.15 18.39 11.47
CA GLY A 156 -10.07 19.37 10.89
C GLY A 156 -11.52 18.92 10.77
N ARG A 157 -11.80 17.62 11.00
CA ARG A 157 -13.16 17.05 11.01
C ARG A 157 -13.75 16.88 12.42
N ALA A 158 -12.94 17.06 13.44
CA ALA A 158 -13.35 17.02 14.85
C ALA A 158 -13.84 18.38 15.30
#